data_cd824d167df086810dd2103aab562f51
#
_entry.id   cd824d167df086810dd2103aab562f51
#
_cell.length_a   1.000
_cell.length_b   1.000
_cell.length_c   1.000
_cell.angle_alpha   90.00
_cell.angle_beta   90.00
_cell.angle_gamma   90.00
#
_symmetry.space_group_name_H-M   'P 1'
#
loop_
_entity.id
_entity.type
_entity.pdbx_description
1 polymer ?
#
loop_
_entity_poly.entity_id
_entity_poly.type
_entity_poly.pdbx_seq_one_letter_code
_entity_poly.pdbx_strand_id
1 'polypeptide(L)'
;MKHQMRMWSLLVFALGTIMFLGACAKKLPPPPPPPPPTAQAPTASLAANPNTINAGESTTLTWQTTGATDVSIDGIGPVDTSGSRQVSPATSTTYHLIAKGAGGTQDATARVTVSAAPPPEQPTTPNLTEQELFAKNVHDIYFDYDKADIRASEQSAVQADAQFLQQHSSIHITVEGYCDERGSTEYNLALGTSRADAVKNALVQAGVAGDRIKTYSYGKEKPFCTQSTESCWQQNRRGHFVYEK
;
A
#
# COMPACT_ATOMS: atom_id res chain seq x y z
N MET A 1 11.31 -76.56 -2.42
CA MET A 1 10.73 -77.84 -1.97
C MET A 1 9.56 -78.14 -2.85
N LYS A 2 9.78 -79.09 -3.80
CA LYS A 2 9.10 -80.38 -3.80
C LYS A 2 7.60 -80.27 -4.09
N HIS A 3 6.95 -80.88 -5.00
CA HIS A 3 7.15 -82.09 -5.77
C HIS A 3 6.18 -82.04 -6.96
N GLN A 4 6.59 -82.30 -8.21
CA GLN A 4 6.61 -83.59 -8.80
C GLN A 4 5.20 -84.26 -8.91
N MET A 5 4.75 -84.41 -10.08
CA MET A 5 4.87 -85.54 -11.03
C MET A 5 3.66 -86.40 -11.04
N ARG A 6 3.22 -86.74 -12.17
CA ARG A 6 3.15 -88.05 -12.93
C ARG A 6 1.72 -88.25 -13.46
N MET A 7 1.51 -88.38 -14.70
CA MET A 7 1.94 -89.32 -15.78
C MET A 7 0.92 -90.43 -16.03
N TRP A 8 0.69 -90.64 -17.28
CA TRP A 8 0.29 -91.93 -17.99
C TRP A 8 -1.20 -92.22 -18.16
N SER A 9 -1.66 -92.22 -19.31
CA SER A 9 -1.58 -93.21 -20.44
C SER A 9 -2.77 -94.18 -20.53
N LEU A 10 -3.47 -94.22 -21.57
CA LEU A 10 -3.66 -95.44 -22.42
C LEU A 10 -4.77 -95.25 -23.46
N LEU A 11 -4.40 -95.26 -24.70
CA LEU A 11 -4.89 -96.02 -25.89
C LEU A 11 -6.13 -96.94 -25.70
N VAL A 12 -7.11 -96.79 -26.60
CA VAL A 12 -7.73 -97.95 -27.32
C VAL A 12 -8.40 -97.48 -28.63
N PHE A 13 -8.11 -98.19 -29.67
CA PHE A 13 -8.59 -98.25 -31.04
C PHE A 13 -10.14 -98.38 -31.10
N ALA A 14 -10.78 -97.76 -32.10
CA ALA A 14 -11.88 -98.35 -32.91
C ALA A 14 -12.02 -97.65 -34.25
N LEU A 15 -11.87 -98.42 -35.27
CA LEU A 15 -12.05 -98.27 -36.70
C LEU A 15 -13.55 -98.13 -37.03
N GLY A 16 -13.95 -97.23 -37.93
CA GLY A 16 -15.29 -97.30 -38.43
C GLY A 16 -15.81 -96.12 -39.25
N THR A 17 -15.75 -96.26 -40.56
CA THR A 17 -16.66 -95.76 -41.63
C THR A 17 -16.55 -94.24 -42.01
N ILE A 18 -16.01 -94.09 -43.20
CA ILE A 18 -16.05 -92.94 -44.11
C ILE A 18 -17.49 -92.75 -44.61
N MET A 19 -18.07 -91.63 -44.41
CA MET A 19 -19.22 -91.15 -45.16
C MET A 19 -18.92 -89.73 -45.67
N PHE A 20 -18.67 -89.61 -46.97
CA PHE A 20 -18.57 -88.36 -47.71
C PHE A 20 -19.92 -87.63 -47.71
N LEU A 21 -20.02 -86.55 -47.01
CA LEU A 21 -21.06 -85.57 -47.22
C LEU A 21 -20.40 -84.31 -47.72
N GLY A 22 -20.56 -84.04 -48.99
CA GLY A 22 -20.14 -82.78 -49.62
C GLY A 22 -20.89 -81.59 -49.00
N ALA A 23 -20.23 -80.88 -48.13
CA ALA A 23 -20.70 -79.56 -47.65
C ALA A 23 -20.22 -78.47 -48.61
N CYS A 24 -21.13 -77.90 -49.37
CA CYS A 24 -20.92 -76.62 -50.07
C CYS A 24 -20.55 -75.56 -49.05
N ALA A 25 -19.26 -75.25 -48.86
CA ALA A 25 -18.79 -74.11 -48.07
C ALA A 25 -19.21 -72.84 -48.82
N LYS A 26 -20.28 -72.20 -48.34
CA LYS A 26 -20.67 -70.89 -48.74
C LYS A 26 -19.53 -69.89 -48.24
N LYS A 27 -18.74 -69.35 -49.18
CA LYS A 27 -17.72 -68.35 -48.90
C LYS A 27 -18.40 -67.17 -48.18
N LEU A 28 -18.09 -67.00 -46.90
CA LEU A 28 -18.50 -65.81 -46.17
C LEU A 28 -17.89 -64.56 -46.84
N PRO A 29 -18.67 -63.49 -47.03
CA PRO A 29 -18.13 -62.25 -47.56
C PRO A 29 -16.99 -61.73 -46.64
N PRO A 30 -15.96 -61.12 -47.21
CA PRO A 30 -14.87 -60.53 -46.38
C PRO A 30 -15.45 -59.54 -45.33
N PRO A 31 -14.88 -59.51 -44.14
CA PRO A 31 -15.31 -58.54 -43.12
C PRO A 31 -15.22 -57.11 -43.67
N PRO A 32 -16.17 -56.24 -43.34
CA PRO A 32 -16.11 -54.83 -43.76
C PRO A 32 -14.78 -54.22 -43.33
N PRO A 33 -14.20 -53.28 -44.12
CA PRO A 33 -12.96 -52.60 -43.76
C PRO A 33 -13.14 -51.91 -42.42
N PRO A 34 -12.10 -51.87 -41.58
CA PRO A 34 -12.17 -51.15 -40.30
C PRO A 34 -12.59 -49.70 -40.55
N PRO A 35 -13.44 -49.15 -39.70
CA PRO A 35 -13.84 -47.72 -39.81
C PRO A 35 -12.59 -46.83 -39.85
N PRO A 36 -12.59 -45.76 -40.66
CA PRO A 36 -11.45 -44.86 -40.73
C PRO A 36 -11.12 -44.31 -39.32
N PRO A 37 -9.85 -44.07 -38.98
CA PRO A 37 -9.45 -43.54 -37.67
C PRO A 37 -10.23 -42.27 -37.39
N THR A 38 -10.93 -42.24 -36.28
CA THR A 38 -11.63 -41.03 -35.83
C THR A 38 -10.56 -39.95 -35.54
N ALA A 39 -10.67 -38.80 -36.21
CA ALA A 39 -9.75 -37.69 -35.97
C ALA A 39 -9.79 -37.29 -34.50
N GLN A 40 -8.63 -37.19 -33.87
CA GLN A 40 -8.49 -36.84 -32.47
C GLN A 40 -8.87 -35.37 -32.29
N ALA A 41 -9.63 -35.05 -31.24
CA ALA A 41 -9.99 -33.67 -30.89
C ALA A 41 -8.74 -32.84 -30.57
N PRO A 42 -8.70 -31.58 -30.96
CA PRO A 42 -7.58 -30.69 -30.59
C PRO A 42 -7.48 -30.50 -29.07
N THR A 43 -6.32 -30.10 -28.58
CA THR A 43 -6.15 -29.62 -27.21
C THR A 43 -5.87 -28.12 -27.23
N ALA A 44 -6.26 -27.42 -26.17
CA ALA A 44 -6.03 -25.98 -26.03
C ALA A 44 -5.68 -25.62 -24.60
N SER A 45 -4.74 -24.71 -24.43
CA SER A 45 -4.43 -24.08 -23.17
C SER A 45 -4.21 -22.56 -23.37
N LEU A 46 -4.64 -21.76 -22.43
CA LEU A 46 -4.44 -20.32 -22.43
C LEU A 46 -4.14 -19.88 -20.99
N ALA A 47 -3.12 -19.07 -20.81
CA ALA A 47 -2.73 -18.52 -19.52
C ALA A 47 -2.39 -17.03 -19.64
N ALA A 48 -2.63 -16.29 -18.57
CA ALA A 48 -2.20 -14.88 -18.43
C ALA A 48 -1.20 -14.77 -17.27
N ASN A 49 -0.07 -14.13 -17.50
CA ASN A 49 0.94 -13.93 -16.47
C ASN A 49 1.51 -12.48 -16.53
N PRO A 50 1.33 -11.69 -15.44
CA PRO A 50 0.51 -11.94 -14.27
C PRO A 50 -1.00 -11.97 -14.60
N ASN A 51 -1.80 -12.72 -13.84
CA ASN A 51 -3.27 -12.77 -14.01
C ASN A 51 -4.02 -11.62 -13.29
N THR A 52 -3.29 -10.82 -12.53
CA THR A 52 -3.79 -9.59 -11.89
C THR A 52 -2.81 -8.46 -12.19
N ILE A 53 -3.34 -7.35 -12.67
CA ILE A 53 -2.60 -6.13 -13.04
C ILE A 53 -3.32 -4.91 -12.47
N ASN A 54 -2.60 -3.81 -12.34
CA ASN A 54 -3.22 -2.50 -12.07
C ASN A 54 -3.72 -1.85 -13.36
N ALA A 55 -4.66 -0.92 -13.26
CA ALA A 55 -5.12 -0.15 -14.40
C ALA A 55 -3.94 0.54 -15.12
N GLY A 56 -3.82 0.31 -16.43
CA GLY A 56 -2.73 0.83 -17.26
C GLY A 56 -1.50 -0.09 -17.37
N GLU A 57 -1.43 -1.16 -16.60
CA GLU A 57 -0.38 -2.18 -16.75
C GLU A 57 -0.71 -3.21 -17.83
N SER A 58 0.27 -4.02 -18.19
CA SER A 58 0.13 -5.07 -19.18
C SER A 58 0.41 -6.46 -18.60
N THR A 59 -0.21 -7.46 -19.21
CA THR A 59 0.04 -8.87 -18.94
C THR A 59 0.36 -9.60 -20.24
N THR A 60 1.00 -10.74 -20.13
CA THR A 60 1.30 -11.60 -21.29
C THR A 60 0.36 -12.80 -21.32
N LEU A 61 -0.43 -12.89 -22.38
CA LEU A 61 -1.16 -14.12 -22.72
C LEU A 61 -0.21 -15.11 -23.38
N THR A 62 -0.26 -16.37 -22.96
CA THR A 62 0.50 -17.48 -23.56
C THR A 62 -0.46 -18.62 -23.85
N TRP A 63 -0.37 -19.18 -25.05
CA TRP A 63 -1.24 -20.29 -25.45
C TRP A 63 -0.48 -21.40 -26.18
N GLN A 64 -1.04 -22.57 -26.09
CA GLN A 64 -0.56 -23.74 -26.81
C GLN A 64 -1.73 -24.61 -27.19
N THR A 65 -1.75 -25.09 -28.46
CA THR A 65 -2.75 -26.05 -28.98
C THR A 65 -2.05 -27.20 -29.67
N THR A 66 -2.70 -28.37 -29.74
CA THR A 66 -2.25 -29.49 -30.52
C THR A 66 -3.41 -30.01 -31.37
N GLY A 67 -3.15 -30.44 -32.60
CA GLY A 67 -4.18 -30.97 -33.49
C GLY A 67 -5.17 -29.93 -34.03
N ALA A 68 -4.93 -28.63 -33.78
CA ALA A 68 -5.72 -27.53 -34.32
C ALA A 68 -5.19 -27.06 -35.67
N THR A 69 -6.10 -26.72 -36.59
CA THR A 69 -5.81 -26.05 -37.87
C THR A 69 -6.11 -24.56 -37.85
N ASP A 70 -7.08 -24.16 -37.01
CA ASP A 70 -7.49 -22.79 -36.86
C ASP A 70 -7.55 -22.47 -35.35
N VAL A 71 -6.91 -21.35 -34.95
CA VAL A 71 -6.90 -20.88 -33.59
C VAL A 71 -7.25 -19.40 -33.58
N SER A 72 -8.16 -19.00 -32.70
CA SER A 72 -8.52 -17.62 -32.52
C SER A 72 -8.69 -17.28 -31.01
N ILE A 73 -8.41 -16.03 -30.65
CA ILE A 73 -8.64 -15.53 -29.30
C ILE A 73 -9.56 -14.31 -29.40
N ASP A 74 -10.62 -14.31 -28.60
CA ASP A 74 -11.58 -13.21 -28.57
C ASP A 74 -10.89 -11.87 -28.20
N GLY A 75 -11.18 -10.81 -28.97
CA GLY A 75 -10.57 -9.50 -28.82
C GLY A 75 -9.15 -9.37 -29.42
N ILE A 76 -8.57 -10.49 -29.94
CA ILE A 76 -7.24 -10.50 -30.58
C ILE A 76 -7.34 -10.91 -32.05
N GLY A 77 -8.24 -11.85 -32.37
CA GLY A 77 -8.43 -12.42 -33.70
C GLY A 77 -7.68 -13.75 -33.92
N PRO A 78 -7.45 -14.14 -35.19
CA PRO A 78 -6.71 -15.34 -35.53
C PRO A 78 -5.26 -15.27 -35.03
N VAL A 79 -4.77 -16.41 -34.53
CA VAL A 79 -3.40 -16.56 -34.01
C VAL A 79 -2.79 -17.89 -34.44
N ASP A 80 -1.49 -18.04 -34.31
CA ASP A 80 -0.80 -19.32 -34.56
C ASP A 80 -1.20 -20.37 -33.52
N THR A 81 -0.90 -21.62 -33.78
CA THR A 81 -1.22 -22.77 -32.90
C THR A 81 -0.56 -22.69 -31.52
N SER A 82 0.49 -21.90 -31.37
CA SER A 82 1.12 -21.58 -30.11
C SER A 82 1.77 -20.20 -30.17
N GLY A 83 1.83 -19.48 -29.03
CA GLY A 83 2.45 -18.17 -29.00
C GLY A 83 2.23 -17.44 -27.70
N SER A 84 2.67 -16.19 -27.73
CA SER A 84 2.44 -15.24 -26.64
C SER A 84 2.16 -13.85 -27.17
N ARG A 85 1.33 -13.08 -26.45
CA ARG A 85 0.99 -11.70 -26.79
C ARG A 85 0.77 -10.86 -25.55
N GLN A 86 1.35 -9.68 -25.55
CA GLN A 86 1.10 -8.70 -24.49
C GLN A 86 -0.24 -7.99 -24.73
N VAL A 87 -1.04 -7.84 -23.68
CA VAL A 87 -2.33 -7.16 -23.67
C VAL A 87 -2.43 -6.24 -22.46
N SER A 88 -3.17 -5.12 -22.60
CA SER A 88 -3.37 -4.11 -21.55
C SER A 88 -4.87 -3.79 -21.45
N PRO A 89 -5.66 -4.69 -20.88
CA PRO A 89 -7.09 -4.46 -20.74
C PRO A 89 -7.35 -3.33 -19.73
N ALA A 90 -8.26 -2.40 -20.04
CA ALA A 90 -8.65 -1.31 -19.17
C ALA A 90 -9.55 -1.79 -17.99
N THR A 91 -10.22 -2.92 -18.16
CA THR A 91 -11.11 -3.55 -17.17
C THR A 91 -10.85 -5.03 -17.10
N SER A 92 -11.27 -5.67 -16.01
CA SER A 92 -11.15 -7.13 -15.84
C SER A 92 -11.78 -7.85 -17.02
N THR A 93 -10.97 -8.58 -17.76
CA THR A 93 -11.33 -9.20 -19.04
C THR A 93 -11.04 -10.69 -19.00
N THR A 94 -11.96 -11.49 -19.55
CA THR A 94 -11.74 -12.91 -19.79
C THR A 94 -11.50 -13.11 -21.29
N TYR A 95 -10.35 -13.69 -21.62
CA TYR A 95 -9.98 -14.07 -22.98
C TYR A 95 -10.40 -15.51 -23.23
N HIS A 96 -11.04 -15.76 -24.38
CA HIS A 96 -11.43 -17.08 -24.84
C HIS A 96 -10.59 -17.45 -26.04
N LEU A 97 -9.93 -18.58 -25.96
CA LEU A 97 -9.24 -19.22 -27.10
C LEU A 97 -10.11 -20.34 -27.64
N ILE A 98 -10.31 -20.36 -28.94
CA ILE A 98 -11.05 -21.41 -29.67
C ILE A 98 -10.07 -22.05 -30.64
N ALA A 99 -9.85 -23.36 -30.47
CA ALA A 99 -9.01 -24.19 -31.33
C ALA A 99 -9.89 -25.17 -32.12
N LYS A 100 -9.88 -25.10 -33.45
CA LYS A 100 -10.62 -25.98 -34.34
C LYS A 100 -9.66 -26.92 -35.07
N GLY A 101 -10.02 -28.19 -35.18
CA GLY A 101 -9.25 -29.21 -35.87
C GLY A 101 -10.15 -30.26 -36.49
N ALA A 102 -9.58 -31.24 -37.18
CA ALA A 102 -10.33 -32.32 -37.87
C ALA A 102 -11.20 -33.14 -36.90
N GLY A 103 -10.84 -33.22 -35.61
CA GLY A 103 -11.57 -33.96 -34.58
C GLY A 103 -12.56 -33.11 -33.77
N GLY A 104 -12.79 -31.84 -34.15
CA GLY A 104 -13.74 -30.94 -33.46
C GLY A 104 -13.16 -29.62 -33.02
N THR A 105 -13.77 -29.05 -31.98
CA THR A 105 -13.37 -27.74 -31.40
C THR A 105 -13.08 -27.92 -29.92
N GLN A 106 -12.06 -27.20 -29.41
CA GLN A 106 -11.69 -27.13 -28.00
C GLN A 106 -11.49 -25.68 -27.62
N ASP A 107 -11.93 -25.30 -26.42
CA ASP A 107 -11.78 -23.95 -25.89
C ASP A 107 -10.88 -23.94 -24.67
N ALA A 108 -10.24 -22.77 -24.43
CA ALA A 108 -9.52 -22.44 -23.21
C ALA A 108 -9.76 -20.98 -22.83
N THR A 109 -9.76 -20.71 -21.56
CA THR A 109 -10.01 -19.34 -21.05
C THR A 109 -8.91 -18.87 -20.11
N ALA A 110 -8.60 -17.58 -20.15
CA ALA A 110 -7.75 -16.92 -19.17
C ALA A 110 -8.39 -15.60 -18.74
N ARG A 111 -8.52 -15.40 -17.44
CA ARG A 111 -9.05 -14.17 -16.86
C ARG A 111 -7.89 -13.28 -16.41
N VAL A 112 -7.92 -12.04 -16.84
CA VAL A 112 -7.06 -10.95 -16.33
C VAL A 112 -7.93 -10.08 -15.43
N THR A 113 -7.55 -9.97 -14.16
CA THR A 113 -8.20 -9.08 -13.19
C THR A 113 -7.48 -7.74 -13.19
N VAL A 114 -8.21 -6.66 -13.45
CA VAL A 114 -7.68 -5.30 -13.37
C VAL A 114 -8.13 -4.68 -12.05
N SER A 115 -7.17 -4.42 -11.18
CA SER A 115 -7.41 -3.67 -9.94
C SER A 115 -7.35 -2.16 -10.23
N ALA A 116 -8.16 -1.37 -9.54
CA ALA A 116 -7.97 0.08 -9.55
C ALA A 116 -6.54 0.38 -9.08
N ALA A 117 -5.86 1.32 -9.74
CA ALA A 117 -4.59 1.81 -9.23
C ALA A 117 -4.78 2.27 -7.79
N PRO A 118 -3.85 1.96 -6.87
CA PRO A 118 -3.89 2.54 -5.54
C PRO A 118 -4.08 4.06 -5.67
N PRO A 119 -4.93 4.69 -4.85
CA PRO A 119 -5.00 6.14 -4.81
C PRO A 119 -3.56 6.68 -4.71
N PRO A 120 -3.21 7.77 -5.42
CA PRO A 120 -1.92 8.41 -5.22
C PRO A 120 -1.70 8.57 -3.71
N GLU A 121 -0.59 8.08 -3.19
CA GLU A 121 -0.23 8.33 -1.80
C GLU A 121 -0.26 9.84 -1.64
N GLN A 122 -1.27 10.34 -0.91
CA GLN A 122 -1.26 11.73 -0.49
C GLN A 122 0.06 11.92 0.25
N PRO A 123 0.85 12.97 -0.07
CA PRO A 123 2.03 13.26 0.71
C PRO A 123 1.59 13.29 2.17
N THR A 124 2.01 12.31 2.93
CA THR A 124 1.85 12.29 4.39
C THR A 124 2.65 13.49 4.88
N THR A 125 1.99 14.62 5.07
CA THR A 125 2.54 15.68 5.91
C THR A 125 2.94 15.00 7.20
N PRO A 126 4.21 15.12 7.64
CA PRO A 126 4.64 14.53 8.89
C PRO A 126 3.62 14.95 9.95
N ASN A 127 3.00 14.02 10.61
CA ASN A 127 2.03 14.32 11.67
C ASN A 127 2.87 14.84 12.85
N LEU A 128 3.07 16.16 12.87
CA LEU A 128 3.84 16.83 13.92
C LEU A 128 3.17 16.54 15.25
N THR A 129 3.97 16.22 16.25
CA THR A 129 3.49 16.12 17.62
C THR A 129 2.98 17.48 18.09
N GLU A 130 2.12 17.51 19.11
CA GLU A 130 1.61 18.75 19.70
C GLU A 130 2.75 19.69 20.15
N GLN A 131 3.82 19.13 20.70
CA GLN A 131 5.01 19.87 21.09
C GLN A 131 5.76 20.49 19.90
N GLU A 132 5.88 19.78 18.79
CA GLU A 132 6.49 20.32 17.55
C GLU A 132 5.62 21.40 16.92
N LEU A 133 4.30 21.24 16.97
CA LEU A 133 3.36 22.27 16.53
C LEU A 133 3.47 23.50 17.42
N PHE A 134 3.56 23.33 18.74
CA PHE A 134 3.77 24.42 19.69
C PHE A 134 5.07 25.19 19.40
N ALA A 135 6.19 24.47 19.30
CA ALA A 135 7.49 25.10 19.03
C ALA A 135 7.55 25.84 17.69
N LYS A 136 6.70 25.48 16.72
CA LYS A 136 6.63 26.13 15.42
C LYS A 136 5.73 27.37 15.40
N ASN A 137 4.70 27.42 16.25
CA ASN A 137 3.63 28.41 16.15
C ASN A 137 3.58 29.39 17.31
N VAL A 138 4.27 29.13 18.44
CA VAL A 138 4.30 30.00 19.59
C VAL A 138 5.67 30.67 19.70
N HIS A 139 5.69 31.97 19.86
CA HIS A 139 6.89 32.81 19.75
C HIS A 139 7.14 33.62 20.99
N ASP A 140 8.41 33.86 21.34
CA ASP A 140 8.79 34.70 22.44
C ASP A 140 8.28 36.15 22.26
N ILE A 141 7.82 36.78 23.35
CA ILE A 141 7.37 38.18 23.38
C ILE A 141 8.48 39.02 23.95
N TYR A 142 8.92 40.03 23.23
CA TYR A 142 10.06 40.87 23.60
C TYR A 142 9.65 42.20 24.20
N PHE A 143 10.49 42.70 25.11
CA PHE A 143 10.25 43.91 25.89
C PHE A 143 11.36 44.95 25.68
N ASP A 144 10.98 46.21 25.89
CA ASP A 144 11.93 47.31 25.97
C ASP A 144 12.76 47.24 27.27
N TYR A 145 13.85 47.97 27.27
CA TYR A 145 14.67 48.14 28.49
C TYR A 145 13.81 48.67 29.64
N ASP A 146 13.92 48.00 30.77
CA ASP A 146 13.27 48.42 32.02
C ASP A 146 11.73 48.50 31.94
N LYS A 147 11.11 47.79 30.99
CA LYS A 147 9.64 47.76 30.83
C LYS A 147 9.09 46.31 30.86
N ALA A 148 7.83 46.22 31.31
CA ALA A 148 7.01 45.03 31.26
C ALA A 148 5.76 45.23 30.38
N ASP A 149 5.59 46.41 29.79
CA ASP A 149 4.50 46.63 28.82
C ASP A 149 4.83 45.92 27.50
N ILE A 150 3.86 45.17 26.96
CA ILE A 150 4.00 44.53 25.67
C ILE A 150 4.06 45.60 24.58
N ARG A 151 5.10 45.57 23.77
CA ARG A 151 5.29 46.51 22.66
C ARG A 151 4.19 46.40 21.62
N ALA A 152 3.87 47.52 20.99
CA ALA A 152 2.89 47.50 19.88
C ALA A 152 3.29 46.54 18.75
N SER A 153 4.60 46.38 18.52
CA SER A 153 5.13 45.39 17.53
C SER A 153 4.89 43.94 17.91
N GLU A 154 4.68 43.63 19.18
CA GLU A 154 4.48 42.23 19.67
C GLU A 154 3.00 41.86 19.75
N GLN A 155 2.07 42.81 19.57
CA GLN A 155 0.63 42.54 19.68
C GLN A 155 0.14 41.51 18.70
N SER A 156 0.69 41.48 17.48
CA SER A 156 0.35 40.48 16.47
C SER A 156 0.84 39.08 16.86
N ALA A 157 2.02 38.97 17.48
CA ALA A 157 2.55 37.72 17.99
C ALA A 157 1.65 37.16 19.12
N VAL A 158 1.31 38.01 20.09
CA VAL A 158 0.38 37.65 21.19
C VAL A 158 -0.96 37.13 20.64
N GLN A 159 -1.51 37.79 19.62
CA GLN A 159 -2.77 37.36 19.01
C GLN A 159 -2.63 36.01 18.30
N ALA A 160 -1.54 35.78 17.56
CA ALA A 160 -1.26 34.51 16.88
C ALA A 160 -1.08 33.37 17.88
N ASP A 161 -0.28 33.61 18.95
CA ASP A 161 -0.04 32.65 20.02
C ASP A 161 -1.35 32.28 20.75
N ALA A 162 -2.19 33.28 21.05
CA ALA A 162 -3.49 33.07 21.68
C ALA A 162 -4.40 32.25 20.79
N GLN A 163 -4.46 32.52 19.47
CA GLN A 163 -5.26 31.78 18.52
C GLN A 163 -4.81 30.31 18.42
N PHE A 164 -3.51 30.08 18.40
CA PHE A 164 -2.95 28.73 18.41
C PHE A 164 -3.35 27.97 19.69
N LEU A 165 -3.17 28.60 20.87
CA LEU A 165 -3.51 28.00 22.15
C LEU A 165 -5.01 27.75 22.35
N GLN A 166 -5.88 28.52 21.69
CA GLN A 166 -7.33 28.26 21.68
C GLN A 166 -7.68 27.05 20.83
N GLN A 167 -7.02 26.88 19.68
CA GLN A 167 -7.21 25.72 18.80
C GLN A 167 -6.67 24.43 19.43
N HIS A 168 -5.69 24.53 20.31
CA HIS A 168 -5.03 23.42 21.02
C HIS A 168 -5.31 23.48 22.52
N SER A 169 -6.55 23.20 22.91
CA SER A 169 -7.04 23.37 24.29
C SER A 169 -6.39 22.43 25.32
N SER A 170 -5.76 21.34 24.88
CA SER A 170 -4.98 20.40 25.71
C SER A 170 -3.65 20.95 26.18
N ILE A 171 -3.09 21.95 25.48
CA ILE A 171 -1.77 22.50 25.79
C ILE A 171 -1.84 23.38 27.04
N HIS A 172 -1.00 23.08 28.01
CA HIS A 172 -0.67 23.94 29.15
C HIS A 172 0.71 24.56 28.93
N ILE A 173 0.92 25.75 29.44
CA ILE A 173 2.18 26.47 29.24
C ILE A 173 2.66 27.12 30.54
N THR A 174 3.97 27.27 30.62
CA THR A 174 4.59 28.20 31.55
C THR A 174 5.18 29.38 30.76
N VAL A 175 4.85 30.58 31.13
CA VAL A 175 5.49 31.82 30.63
C VAL A 175 6.63 32.18 31.55
N GLU A 176 7.84 32.15 31.05
CA GLU A 176 9.05 32.44 31.77
C GLU A 176 9.54 33.88 31.46
N GLY A 177 9.65 34.72 32.49
CA GLY A 177 10.10 36.11 32.35
C GLY A 177 11.61 36.25 32.52
N TYR A 178 12.23 36.87 31.51
CA TYR A 178 13.69 37.09 31.47
C TYR A 178 14.04 38.57 31.35
N CYS A 179 15.23 38.91 31.85
CA CYS A 179 15.81 40.24 31.81
C CYS A 179 17.25 40.19 31.26
N ASP A 180 17.77 41.34 30.84
CA ASP A 180 19.18 41.50 30.56
C ASP A 180 19.99 41.59 31.88
N GLU A 181 21.31 41.58 31.77
CA GLU A 181 22.23 41.49 32.92
C GLU A 181 22.25 42.73 33.84
N ARG A 182 21.72 43.87 33.40
CA ARG A 182 21.79 45.14 34.11
C ARG A 182 20.82 45.19 35.31
N GLY A 183 21.24 45.79 36.40
CA GLY A 183 20.47 45.89 37.65
C GLY A 183 20.74 44.77 38.65
N SER A 184 20.11 44.81 39.82
CA SER A 184 20.25 43.75 40.84
C SER A 184 19.47 42.49 40.47
N THR A 185 19.79 41.37 41.10
CA THR A 185 19.07 40.10 40.87
C THR A 185 17.62 40.20 41.33
N GLU A 186 17.39 40.79 42.50
CA GLU A 186 16.05 40.96 43.09
C GLU A 186 15.17 41.83 42.20
N TYR A 187 15.72 42.93 41.69
CA TYR A 187 15.02 43.80 40.75
C TYR A 187 14.64 43.06 39.48
N ASN A 188 15.58 42.33 38.88
CA ASN A 188 15.34 41.59 37.66
C ASN A 188 14.36 40.42 37.85
N LEU A 189 14.35 39.76 39.01
CA LEU A 189 13.33 38.74 39.32
C LEU A 189 11.94 39.37 39.37
N ALA A 190 11.78 40.54 40.00
CA ALA A 190 10.50 41.25 40.02
C ALA A 190 10.07 41.73 38.63
N LEU A 191 11.00 42.27 37.82
CA LEU A 191 10.74 42.71 36.45
C LEU A 191 10.38 41.53 35.53
N GLY A 192 11.08 40.40 35.69
CA GLY A 192 10.77 39.16 34.95
C GLY A 192 9.37 38.62 35.31
N THR A 193 8.99 38.68 36.61
CA THR A 193 7.62 38.32 37.02
C THR A 193 6.59 39.23 36.33
N SER A 194 6.81 40.55 36.36
CA SER A 194 5.91 41.48 35.69
C SER A 194 5.78 41.25 34.19
N ARG A 195 6.84 40.85 33.50
CA ARG A 195 6.83 40.49 32.07
C ARG A 195 6.04 39.22 31.82
N ALA A 196 6.28 38.16 32.60
CA ALA A 196 5.53 36.90 32.47
C ALA A 196 4.04 37.12 32.72
N ASP A 197 3.68 37.90 33.73
CA ASP A 197 2.29 38.23 34.07
C ASP A 197 1.64 39.12 32.99
N ALA A 198 2.37 40.05 32.39
CA ALA A 198 1.88 40.86 31.28
C ALA A 198 1.52 39.98 30.06
N VAL A 199 2.36 38.98 29.69
CA VAL A 199 2.08 38.02 28.62
C VAL A 199 0.86 37.16 28.98
N LYS A 200 0.81 36.60 30.19
CA LYS A 200 -0.33 35.83 30.67
C LYS A 200 -1.63 36.63 30.56
N ASN A 201 -1.62 37.85 31.08
CA ASN A 201 -2.81 38.70 31.04
C ASN A 201 -3.26 39.02 29.63
N ALA A 202 -2.33 39.25 28.70
CA ALA A 202 -2.65 39.49 27.30
C ALA A 202 -3.25 38.25 26.62
N LEU A 203 -2.73 37.05 26.88
CA LEU A 203 -3.29 35.80 26.39
C LEU A 203 -4.69 35.53 26.95
N VAL A 204 -4.90 35.79 28.24
CA VAL A 204 -6.23 35.66 28.87
C VAL A 204 -7.23 36.65 28.28
N GLN A 205 -6.84 37.88 28.05
CA GLN A 205 -7.68 38.90 27.38
C GLN A 205 -8.00 38.49 25.94
N ALA A 206 -7.08 37.79 25.27
CA ALA A 206 -7.29 37.20 23.95
C ALA A 206 -8.09 35.87 23.97
N GLY A 207 -8.54 35.40 25.15
CA GLY A 207 -9.46 34.27 25.29
C GLY A 207 -8.82 32.92 25.64
N VAL A 208 -7.54 32.87 26.02
CA VAL A 208 -6.91 31.65 26.55
C VAL A 208 -7.30 31.46 28.01
N ALA A 209 -7.68 30.24 28.43
CA ALA A 209 -8.04 29.99 29.83
C ALA A 209 -6.83 30.17 30.75
N GLY A 210 -7.01 30.99 31.81
CA GLY A 210 -5.91 31.42 32.69
C GLY A 210 -5.33 30.31 33.56
N ASP A 211 -6.07 29.27 33.84
CA ASP A 211 -5.65 28.05 34.58
C ASP A 211 -4.66 27.19 33.78
N ARG A 212 -4.61 27.37 32.47
CA ARG A 212 -3.65 26.71 31.56
C ARG A 212 -2.30 27.42 31.53
N ILE A 213 -2.16 28.60 32.12
CA ILE A 213 -0.99 29.47 32.02
C ILE A 213 -0.38 29.67 33.41
N LYS A 214 0.80 29.12 33.63
CA LYS A 214 1.66 29.43 34.78
C LYS A 214 2.64 30.51 34.39
N THR A 215 3.12 31.26 35.40
CA THR A 215 4.18 32.24 35.23
C THR A 215 5.35 31.92 36.15
N TYR A 216 6.57 32.17 35.66
CA TYR A 216 7.80 32.03 36.43
C TYR A 216 8.80 33.07 35.98
N SER A 217 9.67 33.55 36.91
CA SER A 217 10.71 34.50 36.57
C SER A 217 12.10 33.91 36.81
N TYR A 218 12.94 34.00 35.82
CA TYR A 218 14.38 33.81 35.98
C TYR A 218 15.15 35.11 36.10
N GLY A 219 14.49 36.25 35.90
CA GLY A 219 15.18 37.53 35.90
C GLY A 219 16.38 37.49 34.94
N LYS A 220 17.57 37.78 35.47
CA LYS A 220 18.82 37.74 34.72
C LYS A 220 19.65 36.45 34.91
N GLU A 221 19.15 35.47 35.68
CA GLU A 221 19.94 34.32 36.12
C GLU A 221 20.15 33.27 35.05
N LYS A 222 19.29 33.24 34.03
CA LYS A 222 19.42 32.32 32.90
C LYS A 222 19.43 33.08 31.56
N PRO A 223 20.51 33.75 31.22
CA PRO A 223 20.58 34.53 30.00
C PRO A 223 20.59 33.59 28.76
N PHE A 224 19.85 33.98 27.73
CA PHE A 224 19.91 33.33 26.42
C PHE A 224 21.18 33.77 25.67
N CYS A 225 21.52 35.03 25.79
CA CYS A 225 22.69 35.64 25.19
C CYS A 225 23.54 36.25 26.26
N THR A 226 24.88 36.06 26.23
CA THR A 226 25.82 36.46 27.31
C THR A 226 26.76 37.61 26.94
N GLN A 227 26.61 38.20 25.75
CA GLN A 227 27.43 39.34 25.33
C GLN A 227 26.84 40.67 25.89
N SER A 228 27.67 41.55 26.34
CA SER A 228 27.25 42.87 26.84
C SER A 228 27.02 43.85 25.68
N THR A 229 26.05 43.54 24.82
CA THR A 229 25.63 44.35 23.67
C THR A 229 24.12 44.51 23.64
N GLU A 230 23.62 45.63 23.07
CA GLU A 230 22.16 45.85 22.97
C GLU A 230 21.43 44.75 22.20
N SER A 231 22.03 44.20 21.16
CA SER A 231 21.44 43.10 20.39
C SER A 231 21.28 41.84 21.24
N CYS A 232 22.22 41.57 22.15
CA CYS A 232 22.15 40.43 23.06
C CYS A 232 21.16 40.72 24.21
N TRP A 233 21.22 41.92 24.81
CA TRP A 233 20.28 42.35 25.85
C TRP A 233 18.82 42.28 25.36
N GLN A 234 18.58 42.68 24.10
CA GLN A 234 17.22 42.59 23.51
C GLN A 234 16.69 41.14 23.43
N GLN A 235 17.54 40.18 23.18
CA GLN A 235 17.17 38.77 23.16
C GLN A 235 16.86 38.22 24.56
N ASN A 236 17.48 38.79 25.59
CA ASN A 236 17.22 38.41 26.98
C ASN A 236 15.93 38.99 27.52
N ARG A 237 15.54 40.21 27.11
CA ARG A 237 14.32 40.89 27.56
C ARG A 237 13.08 40.28 26.91
N ARG A 238 12.64 39.09 27.40
CA ARG A 238 11.52 38.34 26.79
C ARG A 238 10.63 37.64 27.81
N GLY A 239 9.43 37.33 27.38
CA GLY A 239 8.58 36.27 27.91
C GLY A 239 8.70 35.05 27.02
N HIS A 240 9.28 34.00 27.56
CA HIS A 240 9.50 32.71 26.84
C HIS A 240 8.40 31.72 27.19
N PHE A 241 7.98 30.92 26.21
CA PHE A 241 6.93 29.94 26.40
C PHE A 241 7.50 28.54 26.51
N VAL A 242 7.11 27.84 27.56
CA VAL A 242 7.46 26.43 27.77
C VAL A 242 6.20 25.58 27.64
N TYR A 243 6.26 24.59 26.80
CA TYR A 243 5.20 23.60 26.66
C TYR A 243 5.14 22.69 27.89
N GLU A 244 3.97 22.58 28.50
CA GLU A 244 3.68 21.60 29.53
C GLU A 244 2.66 20.58 29.04
N LYS A 245 2.91 19.33 29.37
CA LYS A 245 2.05 18.20 28.96
C LYS A 245 0.86 18.07 29.88
#